data_041f8cd1f817235d26876a8c2a512890
#
_entry.id   041f8cd1f817235d26876a8c2a512890
#
_cell.length_a   1.000
_cell.length_b   1.000
_cell.length_c   1.000
_cell.angle_alpha   90.00
_cell.angle_beta   90.00
_cell.angle_gamma   90.00
#
_symmetry.space_group_name_H-M   'P 1'
#
loop_
_entity.id
_entity.type
_entity.pdbx_description
1 polymer ?
#
loop_
_entity_poly.entity_id
_entity_poly.type
_entity_poly.pdbx_seq_one_letter_code
_entity_poly.pdbx_strand_id
1 'polypeptide(L)'
;MLFESNGIKLIADPYLSDSVEKINPQNFRRVPVKEELFGEDIDIIVITHNHLDHLDPKTLERFLNTDRVLTVLAPYYAWQEVRKLGRNHNYVMFNRGTVWTQNGITLTAVKAEHSDLTAIGFIVDDSKEKLYITGDTLYNKDVFADLPQDIDTVFLPINGVGNNMNINDAKRFAVKTGAKNAVPVHWGMFDELDPTEFDLENAVIPTIYEEVKLK
;
A
#
# COMPACT_ATOMS: atom_id res chain seq x y z
N MET A 1 -1.58 -2.62 4.52
CA MET A 1 -0.80 -1.97 5.60
C MET A 1 -1.74 -1.08 6.41
N LEU A 2 -1.56 -1.00 7.74
CA LEU A 2 -2.37 -0.13 8.63
C LEU A 2 -1.46 0.96 9.21
N PHE A 3 -1.92 2.20 9.15
CA PHE A 3 -1.23 3.39 9.68
C PHE A 3 -2.17 4.11 10.65
N GLU A 4 -1.61 4.64 11.74
CA GLU A 4 -2.35 5.45 12.69
C GLU A 4 -1.55 6.71 13.01
N SER A 5 -2.13 7.87 12.76
CA SER A 5 -1.57 9.18 13.13
C SER A 5 -2.67 10.22 13.28
N ASN A 6 -2.46 11.18 14.17
CA ASN A 6 -3.39 12.30 14.42
C ASN A 6 -4.86 11.86 14.67
N GLY A 7 -5.06 10.66 15.24
CA GLY A 7 -6.39 10.09 15.48
C GLY A 7 -7.10 9.59 14.23
N ILE A 8 -6.38 9.39 13.12
CA ILE A 8 -6.85 8.78 11.88
C ILE A 8 -6.23 7.40 11.72
N LYS A 9 -7.05 6.41 11.41
CA LYS A 9 -6.62 5.08 10.97
C LYS A 9 -6.79 4.94 9.47
N LEU A 10 -5.67 4.73 8.77
CA LEU A 10 -5.61 4.52 7.33
C LEU A 10 -5.18 3.08 7.04
N ILE A 11 -5.94 2.38 6.20
CA ILE A 11 -5.53 1.07 5.68
C ILE A 11 -5.24 1.15 4.18
N ALA A 12 -4.08 0.63 3.77
CA ALA A 12 -3.68 0.58 2.37
C ALA A 12 -3.72 -0.85 1.85
N ASP A 13 -4.33 -1.04 0.69
CA ASP A 13 -4.41 -2.32 -0.04
C ASP A 13 -4.77 -3.51 0.85
N PRO A 14 -5.93 -3.49 1.55
CA PRO A 14 -6.27 -4.56 2.46
C PRO A 14 -6.62 -5.84 1.69
N TYR A 15 -5.78 -6.87 1.85
CA TYR A 15 -6.02 -8.22 1.33
C TYR A 15 -6.10 -9.22 2.49
N LEU A 16 -7.32 -9.47 2.98
CA LEU A 16 -7.61 -10.33 4.12
C LEU A 16 -8.59 -11.45 3.73
N SER A 17 -8.34 -12.09 2.57
CA SER A 17 -9.13 -13.19 2.05
C SER A 17 -8.25 -14.20 1.28
N ASP A 18 -8.89 -15.16 0.65
CA ASP A 18 -8.33 -16.16 -0.25
C ASP A 18 -8.76 -15.94 -1.72
N SER A 19 -9.09 -14.71 -2.10
CA SER A 19 -9.68 -14.41 -3.42
C SER A 19 -8.72 -14.73 -4.56
N VAL A 20 -7.41 -14.48 -4.41
CA VAL A 20 -6.39 -14.78 -5.43
C VAL A 20 -6.25 -16.28 -5.65
N GLU A 21 -6.23 -17.08 -4.59
CA GLU A 21 -6.13 -18.55 -4.68
C GLU A 21 -7.28 -19.16 -5.49
N LYS A 22 -8.48 -18.59 -5.41
CA LYS A 22 -9.65 -19.07 -6.17
C LYS A 22 -9.51 -18.91 -7.67
N ILE A 23 -8.70 -17.93 -8.12
CA ILE A 23 -8.42 -17.69 -9.53
C ILE A 23 -7.14 -18.39 -9.94
N ASN A 24 -6.12 -18.34 -9.09
CA ASN A 24 -4.83 -18.98 -9.30
C ASN A 24 -4.44 -19.80 -8.05
N PRO A 25 -4.74 -21.11 -8.01
CA PRO A 25 -4.47 -21.96 -6.85
C PRO A 25 -2.99 -22.08 -6.47
N GLN A 26 -2.06 -21.71 -7.35
CA GLN A 26 -0.62 -21.68 -7.03
C GLN A 26 -0.26 -20.50 -6.11
N ASN A 27 -1.04 -19.43 -6.17
CA ASN A 27 -0.89 -18.25 -5.33
C ASN A 27 -1.82 -18.35 -4.10
N PHE A 28 -1.70 -19.45 -3.36
CA PHE A 28 -2.43 -19.61 -2.11
C PHE A 28 -1.83 -18.75 -1.01
N ARG A 29 -2.68 -18.32 -0.10
CA ARG A 29 -2.28 -17.52 1.05
C ARG A 29 -1.45 -18.35 2.04
N ARG A 30 -0.21 -17.98 2.28
CA ARG A 30 0.70 -18.63 3.25
C ARG A 30 0.56 -18.05 4.66
N VAL A 31 0.04 -16.84 4.79
CA VAL A 31 -0.13 -16.13 6.06
C VAL A 31 -1.60 -16.17 6.46
N PRO A 32 -1.98 -16.72 7.62
CA PRO A 32 -3.36 -16.74 8.10
C PRO A 32 -3.96 -15.32 8.17
N VAL A 33 -5.25 -15.19 7.89
CA VAL A 33 -5.96 -13.92 8.05
C VAL A 33 -6.07 -13.59 9.55
N LYS A 34 -5.73 -12.35 9.90
CA LYS A 34 -5.93 -11.80 11.24
C LYS A 34 -7.31 -11.16 11.30
N GLU A 35 -8.31 -11.91 11.73
CA GLU A 35 -9.73 -11.51 11.74
C GLU A 35 -10.00 -10.26 12.57
N GLU A 36 -9.18 -10.01 13.61
CA GLU A 36 -9.30 -8.86 14.50
C GLU A 36 -9.15 -7.52 13.75
N LEU A 37 -8.43 -7.52 12.60
CA LEU A 37 -8.26 -6.31 11.78
C LEU A 37 -9.58 -5.78 11.22
N PHE A 38 -10.61 -6.62 11.06
CA PHE A 38 -11.93 -6.14 10.65
C PHE A 38 -12.70 -5.40 11.74
N GLY A 39 -12.25 -5.47 12.98
CA GLY A 39 -12.77 -4.69 14.10
C GLY A 39 -12.13 -3.31 14.27
N GLU A 40 -11.15 -2.96 13.43
CA GLU A 40 -10.50 -1.66 13.50
C GLU A 40 -11.42 -0.53 12.97
N ASP A 41 -11.42 0.59 13.67
CA ASP A 41 -12.18 1.79 13.30
C ASP A 41 -11.46 2.58 12.20
N ILE A 42 -11.45 2.03 10.98
CA ILE A 42 -10.79 2.64 9.83
C ILE A 42 -11.52 3.93 9.42
N ASP A 43 -10.76 4.98 9.09
CA ASP A 43 -11.25 6.26 8.57
C ASP A 43 -10.99 6.41 7.07
N ILE A 44 -9.82 5.94 6.62
CA ILE A 44 -9.39 6.06 5.23
C ILE A 44 -8.96 4.68 4.69
N ILE A 45 -9.47 4.32 3.52
CA ILE A 45 -8.97 3.20 2.72
C ILE A 45 -8.26 3.78 1.51
N VAL A 46 -7.01 3.39 1.28
CA VAL A 46 -6.28 3.72 0.04
C VAL A 46 -6.08 2.44 -0.76
N ILE A 47 -6.39 2.49 -2.05
CA ILE A 47 -6.15 1.40 -3.00
C ILE A 47 -5.18 1.94 -4.04
N THR A 48 -4.05 1.23 -4.22
CA THR A 48 -2.99 1.69 -5.13
C THR A 48 -3.26 1.33 -6.60
N HIS A 49 -3.93 0.22 -6.86
CA HIS A 49 -4.27 -0.25 -8.21
C HIS A 49 -5.35 -1.36 -8.19
N ASN A 50 -5.75 -1.84 -9.36
CA ASN A 50 -6.92 -2.72 -9.51
C ASN A 50 -6.63 -4.24 -9.46
N HIS A 51 -5.44 -4.69 -9.10
CA HIS A 51 -5.18 -6.11 -8.93
C HIS A 51 -5.88 -6.68 -7.69
N LEU A 52 -6.22 -7.98 -7.75
CA LEU A 52 -7.10 -8.62 -6.76
C LEU A 52 -6.49 -8.69 -5.34
N ASP A 53 -5.18 -8.72 -5.23
CA ASP A 53 -4.45 -8.72 -3.96
C ASP A 53 -4.28 -7.30 -3.35
N HIS A 54 -4.78 -6.27 -4.03
CA HIS A 54 -4.84 -4.87 -3.57
C HIS A 54 -6.28 -4.35 -3.52
N LEU A 55 -7.07 -4.63 -4.54
CA LEU A 55 -8.51 -4.38 -4.58
C LEU A 55 -9.25 -5.71 -4.40
N ASP A 56 -9.34 -6.20 -3.17
CA ASP A 56 -10.05 -7.43 -2.85
C ASP A 56 -11.50 -7.15 -2.45
N PRO A 57 -12.49 -7.49 -3.30
CA PRO A 57 -13.89 -7.22 -3.00
C PRO A 57 -14.36 -7.86 -1.70
N LYS A 58 -13.90 -9.08 -1.37
CA LYS A 58 -14.32 -9.77 -0.14
C LYS A 58 -13.85 -9.06 1.13
N THR A 59 -12.62 -8.56 1.12
CA THR A 59 -12.08 -7.79 2.23
C THR A 59 -12.73 -6.42 2.31
N LEU A 60 -12.84 -5.73 1.16
CA LEU A 60 -13.38 -4.37 1.09
C LEU A 60 -14.86 -4.30 1.46
N GLU A 61 -15.69 -5.26 1.03
CA GLU A 61 -17.09 -5.33 1.42
C GLU A 61 -17.26 -5.43 2.94
N ARG A 62 -16.37 -6.12 3.66
CA ARG A 62 -16.42 -6.20 5.12
C ARG A 62 -16.10 -4.87 5.78
N PHE A 63 -15.08 -4.12 5.32
CA PHE A 63 -14.77 -2.79 5.83
C PHE A 63 -15.85 -1.76 5.46
N LEU A 64 -16.42 -1.86 4.26
CA LEU A 64 -17.43 -0.94 3.76
C LEU A 64 -18.85 -1.24 4.30
N ASN A 65 -19.05 -2.38 4.96
CA ASN A 65 -20.32 -2.70 5.64
C ASN A 65 -20.37 -2.08 7.04
N THR A 66 -20.39 -0.76 7.09
CA THR A 66 -20.44 0.04 8.32
C THR A 66 -21.35 1.25 8.14
N ASP A 67 -21.95 1.72 9.24
CA ASP A 67 -22.75 2.97 9.26
C ASP A 67 -21.85 4.23 9.27
N ARG A 68 -20.56 4.10 9.51
CA ARG A 68 -19.60 5.20 9.42
C ARG A 68 -19.33 5.57 7.96
N VAL A 69 -19.16 6.87 7.70
CA VAL A 69 -18.72 7.35 6.39
C VAL A 69 -17.21 7.26 6.31
N LEU A 70 -16.71 6.32 5.52
CA LEU A 70 -15.27 6.18 5.24
C LEU A 70 -14.86 7.04 4.04
N THR A 71 -13.61 7.48 4.01
CA THR A 71 -12.97 8.02 2.80
C THR A 71 -12.24 6.90 2.08
N VAL A 72 -12.55 6.70 0.80
CA VAL A 72 -11.93 5.68 -0.05
C VAL A 72 -11.21 6.38 -1.19
N LEU A 73 -9.88 6.29 -1.19
CA LEU A 73 -9.01 6.91 -2.19
C LEU A 73 -8.51 5.82 -3.14
N ALA A 74 -8.75 5.98 -4.44
CA ALA A 74 -8.31 4.99 -5.42
C ALA A 74 -8.08 5.65 -6.79
N PRO A 75 -7.08 5.19 -7.59
CA PRO A 75 -6.91 5.64 -8.97
C PRO A 75 -8.04 5.13 -9.86
N TYR A 76 -8.13 5.68 -11.06
CA TYR A 76 -9.31 5.57 -11.93
C TYR A 76 -9.88 4.16 -12.07
N TYR A 77 -9.09 3.15 -12.43
CA TYR A 77 -9.63 1.80 -12.62
C TYR A 77 -10.07 1.16 -11.30
N ALA A 78 -9.28 1.31 -10.24
CA ALA A 78 -9.66 0.82 -8.92
C ALA A 78 -10.88 1.57 -8.36
N TRP A 79 -10.98 2.89 -8.57
CA TRP A 79 -12.11 3.70 -8.15
C TRP A 79 -13.42 3.26 -8.82
N GLN A 80 -13.39 2.91 -10.11
CA GLN A 80 -14.58 2.42 -10.82
C GLN A 80 -15.14 1.14 -10.20
N GLU A 81 -14.28 0.29 -9.64
CA GLU A 81 -14.69 -0.99 -9.05
C GLU A 81 -15.06 -0.84 -7.57
N VAL A 82 -14.23 -0.19 -6.76
CA VAL A 82 -14.45 -0.12 -5.31
C VAL A 82 -15.76 0.58 -4.94
N ARG A 83 -16.16 1.62 -5.66
CA ARG A 83 -17.42 2.34 -5.41
C ARG A 83 -18.69 1.51 -5.63
N LYS A 84 -18.58 0.31 -6.21
CA LYS A 84 -19.68 -0.63 -6.39
C LYS A 84 -19.90 -1.53 -5.17
N LEU A 85 -18.87 -1.64 -4.31
CA LEU A 85 -18.83 -2.59 -3.19
C LEU A 85 -19.54 -2.08 -1.93
N GLY A 86 -19.66 -0.79 -1.76
CA GLY A 86 -20.31 -0.18 -0.59
C GLY A 86 -21.11 1.05 -0.97
N ARG A 87 -22.01 1.50 -0.05
CA ARG A 87 -22.83 2.70 -0.24
C ARG A 87 -22.55 3.70 0.87
N ASN A 88 -22.83 4.98 0.59
CA ASN A 88 -22.74 6.07 1.58
C ASN A 88 -21.33 6.38 2.10
N HIS A 89 -20.29 6.04 1.34
CA HIS A 89 -18.92 6.41 1.63
C HIS A 89 -18.44 7.52 0.70
N ASN A 90 -17.34 8.16 1.06
CA ASN A 90 -16.72 9.22 0.27
C ASN A 90 -15.68 8.61 -0.69
N TYR A 91 -16.07 8.33 -1.92
CA TYR A 91 -15.21 7.75 -2.95
C TYR A 91 -14.51 8.83 -3.76
N VAL A 92 -13.23 9.01 -3.55
CA VAL A 92 -12.39 10.01 -4.19
C VAL A 92 -11.53 9.38 -5.27
N MET A 93 -11.58 9.92 -6.48
CA MET A 93 -10.66 9.53 -7.56
C MET A 93 -9.27 10.12 -7.26
N PHE A 94 -8.36 9.27 -6.83
CA PHE A 94 -7.04 9.62 -6.31
C PHE A 94 -5.97 9.25 -7.34
N ASN A 95 -5.95 9.96 -8.47
CA ASN A 95 -4.97 9.76 -9.53
C ASN A 95 -3.66 10.49 -9.19
N ARG A 96 -2.56 10.12 -9.87
CA ARG A 96 -1.27 10.82 -9.80
C ARG A 96 -1.46 12.35 -9.78
N GLY A 97 -0.82 13.00 -8.81
CA GLY A 97 -0.91 14.44 -8.58
C GLY A 97 -2.10 14.91 -7.76
N THR A 98 -3.03 14.02 -7.41
CA THR A 98 -4.13 14.35 -6.48
C THR A 98 -3.59 14.44 -5.05
N VAL A 99 -4.06 15.46 -4.34
CA VAL A 99 -3.76 15.68 -2.91
C VAL A 99 -5.07 15.63 -2.12
N TRP A 100 -5.07 14.87 -1.04
CA TRP A 100 -6.18 14.77 -0.09
C TRP A 100 -5.69 15.09 1.33
N THR A 101 -6.42 15.93 2.06
CA THR A 101 -6.08 16.26 3.44
C THR A 101 -7.26 15.96 4.36
N GLN A 102 -7.00 15.26 5.45
CA GLN A 102 -7.99 14.93 6.47
C GLN A 102 -7.32 14.94 7.85
N ASN A 103 -7.87 15.69 8.81
CA ASN A 103 -7.37 15.80 10.20
C ASN A 103 -5.86 16.02 10.33
N GLY A 104 -5.28 16.88 9.48
CA GLY A 104 -3.85 17.19 9.52
C GLY A 104 -2.94 16.14 8.89
N ILE A 105 -3.49 15.08 8.29
CA ILE A 105 -2.75 14.14 7.44
C ILE A 105 -2.98 14.54 5.98
N THR A 106 -1.91 14.69 5.22
CA THR A 106 -1.96 14.94 3.77
C THR A 106 -1.50 13.70 3.00
N LEU A 107 -2.31 13.26 2.07
CA LEU A 107 -2.03 12.14 1.16
C LEU A 107 -1.80 12.70 -0.24
N THR A 108 -0.67 12.36 -0.85
CA THR A 108 -0.34 12.78 -2.22
C THR A 108 -0.11 11.57 -3.11
N ALA A 109 -0.91 11.42 -4.15
CA ALA A 109 -0.73 10.35 -5.14
C ALA A 109 0.45 10.67 -6.06
N VAL A 110 1.37 9.70 -6.19
CA VAL A 110 2.57 9.81 -7.03
C VAL A 110 2.59 8.69 -8.06
N LYS A 111 3.48 8.79 -9.06
CA LYS A 111 3.61 7.78 -10.11
C LYS A 111 4.04 6.42 -9.53
N ALA A 112 3.41 5.34 -10.00
CA ALA A 112 3.95 3.98 -10.00
C ALA A 112 4.16 3.50 -11.45
N GLU A 113 5.05 2.55 -11.66
CA GLU A 113 5.30 1.93 -12.98
C GLU A 113 4.82 0.48 -12.91
N HIS A 114 3.61 0.24 -13.38
CA HIS A 114 2.93 -1.04 -13.21
C HIS A 114 2.05 -1.40 -14.42
N SER A 115 1.49 -2.61 -14.46
CA SER A 115 0.61 -3.07 -15.54
C SER A 115 -0.76 -2.37 -15.53
N ASP A 116 -1.30 -1.99 -14.38
CA ASP A 116 -2.39 -1.02 -14.30
C ASP A 116 -1.86 0.37 -14.63
N LEU A 117 -2.28 0.92 -15.77
CA LEU A 117 -1.82 2.24 -16.24
C LEU A 117 -2.23 3.41 -15.33
N THR A 118 -3.16 3.15 -14.40
CA THR A 118 -3.59 4.16 -13.41
C THR A 118 -2.97 3.93 -12.04
N ALA A 119 -2.15 2.88 -11.87
CA ALA A 119 -1.49 2.57 -10.61
C ALA A 119 -0.73 3.77 -10.03
N ILE A 120 -0.77 3.88 -8.72
CA ILE A 120 -0.12 4.94 -7.96
C ILE A 120 0.69 4.36 -6.80
N GLY A 121 1.75 5.07 -6.42
CA GLY A 121 2.19 5.12 -5.05
C GLY A 121 1.55 6.32 -4.36
N PHE A 122 1.75 6.45 -3.06
CA PHE A 122 1.30 7.64 -2.34
C PHE A 122 2.20 7.99 -1.16
N ILE A 123 2.20 9.26 -0.83
CA ILE A 123 2.93 9.80 0.31
C ILE A 123 1.93 10.15 1.39
N VAL A 124 2.19 9.73 2.62
CA VAL A 124 1.49 10.16 3.84
C VAL A 124 2.39 11.17 4.55
N ASP A 125 1.91 12.39 4.71
CA ASP A 125 2.58 13.46 5.47
C ASP A 125 1.68 13.87 6.64
N ASP A 126 2.12 13.63 7.87
CA ASP A 126 1.42 14.01 9.09
C ASP A 126 2.07 15.23 9.78
N SER A 127 2.92 15.95 9.07
CA SER A 127 3.73 17.09 9.51
C SER A 127 4.90 16.73 10.45
N LYS A 128 5.07 15.46 10.81
CA LYS A 128 6.21 14.95 11.60
C LYS A 128 7.06 14.02 10.77
N GLU A 129 6.41 13.16 10.00
CA GLU A 129 7.04 12.15 9.17
C GLU A 129 6.38 12.09 7.79
N LYS A 130 7.19 11.78 6.77
CA LYS A 130 6.74 11.47 5.41
C LYS A 130 6.99 10.02 5.08
N LEU A 131 5.92 9.27 4.95
CA LEU A 131 5.93 7.87 4.59
C LEU A 131 5.59 7.73 3.11
N TYR A 132 6.45 7.09 2.33
CA TYR A 132 6.18 6.78 0.94
C TYR A 132 5.83 5.31 0.77
N ILE A 133 4.60 5.04 0.37
CA ILE A 133 4.10 3.72 0.01
C ILE A 133 4.11 3.63 -1.51
N THR A 134 4.99 2.80 -2.08
CA THR A 134 5.16 2.76 -3.53
C THR A 134 3.98 2.11 -4.26
N GLY A 135 3.17 1.29 -3.57
CA GLY A 135 2.33 0.29 -4.21
C GLY A 135 3.20 -0.70 -4.99
N ASP A 136 2.58 -1.44 -5.88
CA ASP A 136 3.29 -2.29 -6.83
C ASP A 136 3.94 -1.44 -7.92
N THR A 137 5.23 -1.61 -8.12
CA THR A 137 5.99 -0.83 -9.10
C THR A 137 7.29 -1.50 -9.54
N LEU A 138 7.66 -1.28 -10.79
CA LEU A 138 9.01 -1.52 -11.30
C LEU A 138 9.93 -0.34 -10.97
N TYR A 139 11.25 -0.58 -10.99
CA TYR A 139 12.22 0.50 -10.96
C TYR A 139 12.14 1.30 -12.27
N ASN A 140 11.65 2.53 -12.18
CA ASN A 140 11.65 3.49 -13.28
C ASN A 140 12.10 4.86 -12.76
N LYS A 141 13.04 5.51 -13.47
CA LYS A 141 13.56 6.82 -13.09
C LYS A 141 12.49 7.91 -13.01
N ASP A 142 11.42 7.78 -13.79
CA ASP A 142 10.35 8.77 -13.85
C ASP A 142 9.44 8.76 -12.60
N VAL A 143 9.49 7.67 -11.79
CA VAL A 143 8.80 7.61 -10.50
C VAL A 143 9.34 8.65 -9.53
N PHE A 144 10.65 8.92 -9.58
CA PHE A 144 11.29 9.87 -8.67
C PHE A 144 10.95 11.34 -8.97
N ALA A 145 10.36 11.65 -10.13
CA ALA A 145 10.02 13.03 -10.49
C ALA A 145 8.93 13.66 -9.60
N ASP A 146 8.09 12.82 -8.98
CA ASP A 146 7.00 13.27 -8.11
C ASP A 146 7.40 13.27 -6.62
N LEU A 147 8.56 12.72 -6.28
CA LEU A 147 8.93 12.50 -4.88
C LEU A 147 9.57 13.75 -4.26
N PRO A 148 9.20 14.11 -3.01
CA PRO A 148 9.92 15.11 -2.24
C PRO A 148 11.30 14.59 -1.84
N GLN A 149 12.20 15.49 -1.42
CA GLN A 149 13.57 15.15 -1.03
C GLN A 149 13.69 14.62 0.42
N ASP A 150 12.63 14.78 1.22
CA ASP A 150 12.61 14.58 2.67
C ASP A 150 11.69 13.40 3.06
N ILE A 151 11.80 12.27 2.38
CA ILE A 151 11.10 11.04 2.74
C ILE A 151 11.77 10.42 3.97
N ASP A 152 10.99 10.17 5.03
CA ASP A 152 11.50 9.50 6.22
C ASP A 152 11.52 7.98 6.03
N THR A 153 10.46 7.40 5.49
CA THR A 153 10.36 5.95 5.31
C THR A 153 9.76 5.60 3.95
N VAL A 154 10.37 4.65 3.25
CA VAL A 154 9.80 4.07 2.01
C VAL A 154 9.39 2.61 2.24
N PHE A 155 8.15 2.27 1.89
CA PHE A 155 7.61 0.91 1.83
C PHE A 155 7.57 0.48 0.37
N LEU A 156 8.27 -0.63 0.01
CA LEU A 156 8.48 -1.00 -1.38
C LEU A 156 8.46 -2.52 -1.58
N PRO A 157 7.91 -3.02 -2.73
CA PRO A 157 7.86 -4.45 -3.05
C PRO A 157 9.26 -5.00 -3.34
N ILE A 158 9.49 -6.26 -2.98
CA ILE A 158 10.78 -6.95 -3.21
C ILE A 158 10.65 -8.30 -3.93
N ASN A 159 9.44 -8.76 -4.24
CA ASN A 159 9.20 -10.12 -4.73
C ASN A 159 9.57 -10.37 -6.19
N GLY A 160 9.73 -9.33 -7.01
CA GLY A 160 10.11 -9.45 -8.43
C GLY A 160 9.07 -10.10 -9.33
N VAL A 161 7.82 -10.21 -8.90
CA VAL A 161 6.73 -10.87 -9.62
C VAL A 161 5.59 -9.88 -9.88
N GLY A 162 4.85 -10.06 -10.97
CA GLY A 162 3.68 -9.22 -11.28
C GLY A 162 4.02 -7.75 -11.63
N ASN A 163 5.15 -7.49 -12.27
CA ASN A 163 5.68 -6.15 -12.55
C ASN A 163 6.09 -5.39 -11.26
N ASN A 164 6.69 -6.11 -10.32
CA ASN A 164 7.30 -5.57 -9.13
C ASN A 164 8.83 -5.59 -9.18
N MET A 165 9.45 -4.75 -8.38
CA MET A 165 10.88 -4.78 -8.18
C MET A 165 11.32 -6.10 -7.53
N ASN A 166 12.40 -6.69 -8.02
CA ASN A 166 13.14 -7.70 -7.28
C ASN A 166 14.00 -7.03 -6.19
N ILE A 167 14.62 -7.82 -5.31
CA ILE A 167 15.44 -7.32 -4.19
C ILE A 167 16.51 -6.33 -4.67
N ASN A 168 17.22 -6.61 -5.77
CA ASN A 168 18.29 -5.73 -6.25
C ASN A 168 17.76 -4.39 -6.77
N ASP A 169 16.65 -4.41 -7.51
CA ASP A 169 16.00 -3.18 -7.98
C ASP A 169 15.42 -2.40 -6.81
N ALA A 170 14.83 -3.07 -5.84
CA ALA A 170 14.30 -2.46 -4.62
C ALA A 170 15.41 -1.78 -3.79
N LYS A 171 16.58 -2.42 -3.63
CA LYS A 171 17.74 -1.80 -2.98
C LYS A 171 18.17 -0.51 -3.69
N ARG A 172 18.29 -0.56 -5.02
CA ARG A 172 18.65 0.62 -5.83
C ARG A 172 17.59 1.72 -5.69
N PHE A 173 16.32 1.35 -5.67
CA PHE A 173 15.20 2.27 -5.51
C PHE A 173 15.25 2.95 -4.13
N ALA A 174 15.38 2.19 -3.05
CA ALA A 174 15.48 2.70 -1.69
C ALA A 174 16.65 3.69 -1.53
N VAL A 175 17.83 3.33 -2.02
CA VAL A 175 19.00 4.24 -2.02
C VAL A 175 18.70 5.53 -2.78
N LYS A 176 18.01 5.43 -3.93
CA LYS A 176 17.67 6.60 -4.77
C LYS A 176 16.64 7.52 -4.13
N THR A 177 15.71 7.01 -3.31
CA THR A 177 14.76 7.86 -2.56
C THR A 177 15.44 8.72 -1.52
N GLY A 178 16.57 8.26 -0.97
CA GLY A 178 17.25 8.91 0.15
C GLY A 178 16.50 8.78 1.49
N ALA A 179 15.50 7.89 1.59
CA ALA A 179 14.71 7.68 2.79
C ALA A 179 15.59 7.21 3.97
N LYS A 180 15.26 7.66 5.19
CA LYS A 180 15.95 7.25 6.42
C LYS A 180 15.74 5.77 6.74
N ASN A 181 14.54 5.25 6.45
CA ASN A 181 14.18 3.85 6.60
C ASN A 181 13.67 3.27 5.28
N ALA A 182 14.01 2.01 4.99
CA ALA A 182 13.50 1.24 3.87
C ALA A 182 12.85 -0.05 4.37
N VAL A 183 11.55 -0.19 4.16
CA VAL A 183 10.73 -1.31 4.66
C VAL A 183 10.31 -2.18 3.48
N PRO A 184 10.86 -3.40 3.34
CA PRO A 184 10.45 -4.32 2.28
C PRO A 184 9.04 -4.85 2.56
N VAL A 185 8.18 -4.80 1.54
CA VAL A 185 6.82 -5.32 1.58
C VAL A 185 6.55 -6.24 0.38
N HIS A 186 5.33 -6.74 0.27
CA HIS A 186 4.89 -7.61 -0.84
C HIS A 186 5.76 -8.88 -0.97
N TRP A 187 5.98 -9.56 0.15
CA TRP A 187 6.70 -10.84 0.27
C TRP A 187 6.01 -11.75 1.28
N GLY A 188 6.26 -13.06 1.20
CA GLY A 188 5.80 -14.06 2.17
C GLY A 188 4.30 -14.38 2.14
N MET A 189 3.49 -13.67 1.33
CA MET A 189 2.07 -13.96 1.18
C MET A 189 1.81 -15.11 0.21
N PHE A 190 2.44 -15.07 -0.97
CA PHE A 190 2.29 -16.04 -2.05
C PHE A 190 3.61 -16.76 -2.39
N ASP A 191 4.69 -16.39 -1.75
CA ASP A 191 6.04 -16.89 -1.97
C ASP A 191 6.73 -17.27 -0.65
N GLU A 192 7.96 -17.76 -0.73
CA GLU A 192 8.83 -18.11 0.41
C GLU A 192 10.08 -17.22 0.43
N LEU A 193 9.97 -16.01 -0.14
CA LEU A 193 11.09 -15.07 -0.19
C LEU A 193 11.52 -14.65 1.21
N ASP A 194 12.82 -14.73 1.47
CA ASP A 194 13.42 -14.25 2.73
C ASP A 194 13.66 -12.74 2.65
N PRO A 195 12.90 -11.92 3.39
CA PRO A 195 13.07 -10.47 3.37
C PRO A 195 14.40 -9.99 3.94
N THR A 196 15.15 -10.85 4.67
CA THR A 196 16.47 -10.48 5.21
C THR A 196 17.52 -10.34 4.12
N GLU A 197 17.27 -10.87 2.91
CA GLU A 197 18.12 -10.60 1.74
C GLU A 197 18.08 -9.13 1.28
N PHE A 198 17.09 -8.36 1.75
CA PHE A 198 17.04 -6.90 1.59
C PHE A 198 17.93 -6.21 2.63
N ASP A 199 19.24 -6.43 2.54
CA ASP A 199 20.30 -6.13 3.52
C ASP A 199 20.87 -4.70 3.42
N LEU A 200 20.03 -3.67 3.29
CA LEU A 200 20.47 -2.28 3.36
C LEU A 200 20.72 -1.84 4.80
N GLU A 201 21.66 -0.92 5.00
CA GLU A 201 21.97 -0.35 6.33
C GLU A 201 20.74 0.27 7.01
N ASN A 202 19.90 0.91 6.19
CA ASN A 202 18.66 1.53 6.64
C ASN A 202 17.42 0.61 6.47
N ALA A 203 17.62 -0.68 6.20
CA ALA A 203 16.50 -1.62 6.13
C ALA A 203 15.85 -1.82 7.50
N VAL A 204 14.54 -1.88 7.51
CA VAL A 204 13.70 -2.28 8.65
C VAL A 204 12.81 -3.42 8.18
N ILE A 205 13.18 -4.65 8.55
CA ILE A 205 12.44 -5.85 8.14
C ILE A 205 11.21 -6.00 9.06
N PRO A 206 9.98 -5.90 8.51
CA PRO A 206 8.77 -6.00 9.34
C PRO A 206 8.47 -7.46 9.69
N THR A 207 7.95 -7.67 10.89
CA THR A 207 7.22 -8.90 11.22
C THR A 207 5.78 -8.75 10.78
N ILE A 208 5.23 -9.79 10.14
CA ILE A 208 3.86 -9.75 9.64
C ILE A 208 2.87 -9.59 10.81
N TYR A 209 1.92 -8.66 10.69
CA TYR A 209 0.94 -8.28 11.71
C TYR A 209 1.50 -7.66 13.00
N GLU A 210 2.74 -7.24 13.02
CA GLU A 210 3.31 -6.50 14.14
C GLU A 210 3.54 -5.03 13.76
N GLU A 211 3.64 -4.18 14.77
CA GLU A 211 3.98 -2.79 14.61
C GLU A 211 5.42 -2.64 14.12
N VAL A 212 5.62 -1.86 13.07
CA VAL A 212 6.95 -1.56 12.53
C VAL A 212 7.58 -0.43 13.36
N LYS A 213 8.70 -0.73 14.02
CA LYS A 213 9.48 0.28 14.76
C LYS A 213 10.50 0.91 13.81
N LEU A 214 10.24 2.13 13.39
CA LEU A 214 11.14 2.94 12.57
C LEU A 214 12.32 3.45 13.41
N LYS A 215 13.46 3.72 12.73
CA LYS A 215 14.69 4.20 13.38
C LYS A 215 14.72 5.72 13.47
#